data_e59f11d6c2525945101519408011af93
#
_entry.id   e59f11d6c2525945101519408011af93
#
_cell.length_a   1.000
_cell.length_b   1.000
_cell.length_c   1.000
_cell.angle_alpha   90.00
_cell.angle_beta   90.00
_cell.angle_gamma   90.00
#
_symmetry.space_group_name_H-M   'P 1'
#
loop_
_entity.id
_entity.type
_entity.pdbx_description
1 polymer ?
#
loop_
_entity_poly.entity_id
_entity_poly.type
_entity_poly.pdbx_seq_one_letter_code
_entity_poly.pdbx_strand_id
1 'polypeptide(L)'
;MSYVYFIESTNGSTYIGATINLEKRIRQHNKEIKGGALATSNKVLNGEVWSYVCYVENFPTYNEALKFEWRWKQISRILQKKNPKLTPREKRLEALKMLLELDKPTSKAMLYSDYIIKPNVVYNN
;
A
#
# COMPACT_ATOMS: atom_id res chain seq x y z
N MET A 1 -10.69 -4.11 -11.74
CA MET A 1 -10.56 -3.33 -10.50
C MET A 1 -9.11 -3.08 -10.18
N SER A 2 -8.84 -2.01 -9.44
CA SER A 2 -7.47 -1.66 -9.04
C SER A 2 -7.42 -1.58 -7.52
N TYR A 3 -6.28 -1.93 -6.95
CA TYR A 3 -6.08 -1.96 -5.50
C TYR A 3 -4.76 -1.31 -5.15
N VAL A 4 -4.71 -0.63 -4.00
CA VAL A 4 -3.46 -0.21 -3.38
C VAL A 4 -3.33 -1.01 -2.09
N TYR A 5 -2.22 -1.70 -1.94
CA TYR A 5 -2.07 -2.69 -0.87
C TYR A 5 -0.88 -2.37 0.02
N PHE A 6 -0.96 -2.90 1.24
CA PHE A 6 0.09 -2.83 2.23
C PHE A 6 0.41 -4.26 2.69
N ILE A 7 1.65 -4.68 2.45
CA ILE A 7 2.14 -5.99 2.88
C ILE A 7 3.25 -5.81 3.92
N GLU A 8 3.36 -6.81 4.78
CA GLU A 8 4.37 -6.86 5.84
C GLU A 8 5.05 -8.22 5.79
N SER A 9 6.38 -8.23 5.99
CA SER A 9 7.14 -9.46 6.06
C SER A 9 7.16 -10.01 7.49
N THR A 10 7.58 -11.26 7.63
CA THR A 10 7.71 -11.93 8.93
C THR A 10 8.54 -11.13 9.94
N ASN A 11 9.53 -10.39 9.47
CA ASN A 11 10.42 -9.61 10.34
C ASN A 11 10.01 -8.14 10.46
N GLY A 12 8.82 -7.77 9.98
CA GLY A 12 8.28 -6.42 10.16
C GLY A 12 8.65 -5.41 9.08
N SER A 13 9.27 -5.82 7.99
CA SER A 13 9.48 -4.95 6.83
C SER A 13 8.15 -4.69 6.15
N THR A 14 7.98 -3.50 5.56
CA THR A 14 6.71 -3.09 4.94
C THR A 14 6.91 -2.69 3.48
N TYR A 15 5.84 -2.83 2.69
CA TYR A 15 5.83 -2.44 1.29
C TYR A 15 4.43 -2.01 0.88
N ILE A 16 4.34 -0.92 0.13
CA ILE A 16 3.09 -0.40 -0.46
C ILE A 16 3.19 -0.55 -1.97
N GLY A 17 2.14 -1.03 -2.61
CA GLY A 17 2.09 -1.17 -4.05
C GLY A 17 0.68 -1.06 -4.60
N ALA A 18 0.55 -1.11 -5.93
CA ALA A 18 -0.73 -1.13 -6.61
C ALA A 18 -0.79 -2.36 -7.52
N THR A 19 -1.98 -2.91 -7.70
CA THR A 19 -2.19 -4.09 -8.54
C THR A 19 -3.63 -4.17 -9.02
N ILE A 20 -3.84 -4.94 -10.09
CA ILE A 20 -5.18 -5.31 -10.54
C ILE A 20 -5.53 -6.74 -10.10
N ASN A 21 -4.60 -7.47 -9.49
CA ASN A 21 -4.81 -8.86 -9.07
C ASN A 21 -4.03 -9.12 -7.78
N LEU A 22 -4.73 -9.05 -6.64
CA LEU A 22 -4.13 -9.21 -5.31
C LEU A 22 -3.53 -10.60 -5.10
N GLU A 23 -4.21 -11.66 -5.55
CA GLU A 23 -3.74 -13.03 -5.38
C GLU A 23 -2.43 -13.27 -6.13
N LYS A 24 -2.35 -12.86 -7.38
CA LYS A 24 -1.14 -13.00 -8.17
C LYS A 24 0.01 -12.17 -7.60
N ARG A 25 -0.30 -10.94 -7.15
CA ARG A 25 0.73 -10.00 -6.71
C ARG A 25 1.46 -10.48 -5.45
N ILE A 26 0.74 -11.02 -4.47
CA ILE A 26 1.41 -11.53 -3.27
C ILE A 26 2.30 -12.73 -3.59
N ARG A 27 1.90 -13.57 -4.55
CA ARG A 27 2.72 -14.70 -5.00
C ARG A 27 3.99 -14.21 -5.69
N GLN A 28 3.92 -13.10 -6.43
CA GLN A 28 5.09 -12.47 -7.05
C GLN A 28 6.05 -11.94 -5.99
N HIS A 29 5.53 -11.27 -4.97
CA HIS A 29 6.36 -10.74 -3.87
C HIS A 29 7.05 -11.87 -3.10
N ASN A 30 6.39 -13.00 -2.93
CA ASN A 30 6.93 -14.17 -2.24
C ASN A 30 7.77 -15.09 -3.16
N LYS A 31 7.99 -14.67 -4.41
CA LYS A 31 8.79 -15.41 -5.40
C LYS A 31 8.22 -16.80 -5.73
N GLU A 32 6.93 -17.00 -5.53
CA GLU A 32 6.25 -18.23 -5.96
C GLU A 32 6.08 -18.24 -7.48
N ILE A 33 5.98 -17.06 -8.09
CA ILE A 33 5.93 -16.85 -9.53
C ILE A 33 6.78 -15.64 -9.89
N LYS A 34 7.12 -15.47 -11.16
CA LYS A 34 7.94 -14.35 -11.64
C LYS A 34 7.25 -13.00 -11.39
N GLY A 35 8.04 -11.97 -11.11
CA GLY A 35 7.61 -10.61 -10.86
C GLY A 35 7.95 -10.19 -9.45
N GLY A 36 7.33 -9.09 -9.02
CA GLY A 36 7.59 -8.53 -7.71
C GLY A 36 8.74 -7.52 -7.73
N ALA A 37 8.79 -6.71 -6.67
CA ALA A 37 9.82 -5.71 -6.52
C ALA A 37 11.12 -6.33 -6.00
N LEU A 38 12.25 -5.74 -6.37
CA LEU A 38 13.55 -6.22 -5.89
C LEU A 38 13.63 -6.18 -4.36
N ALA A 39 13.11 -5.12 -3.75
CA ALA A 39 13.13 -4.96 -2.28
C ALA A 39 12.40 -6.12 -1.57
N THR A 40 11.23 -6.54 -2.07
CA THR A 40 10.47 -7.65 -1.47
C THR A 40 11.13 -8.99 -1.75
N SER A 41 11.66 -9.18 -2.96
CA SER A 41 12.36 -10.41 -3.35
C SER A 41 13.60 -10.65 -2.50
N ASN A 42 14.37 -9.61 -2.17
CA ASN A 42 15.54 -9.73 -1.32
C ASN A 42 15.19 -10.21 0.09
N LYS A 43 14.03 -9.80 0.63
CA LYS A 43 13.57 -10.26 1.94
C LYS A 43 13.24 -11.75 1.92
N VAL A 44 12.62 -12.22 0.85
CA VAL A 44 12.30 -13.65 0.68
C VAL A 44 13.57 -14.49 0.61
N LEU A 45 14.61 -14.01 -0.06
CA LEU A 45 15.90 -14.67 -0.11
C LEU A 45 16.52 -14.81 1.29
N ASN A 46 16.16 -13.91 2.23
CA ASN A 46 16.58 -13.98 3.63
C ASN A 46 15.62 -14.77 4.52
N GLY A 47 14.68 -15.51 3.92
CA GLY A 47 13.76 -16.39 4.66
C GLY A 47 12.49 -15.71 5.13
N GLU A 48 12.22 -14.46 4.74
CA GLU A 48 11.01 -13.77 5.14
C GLU A 48 9.84 -14.11 4.20
N VAL A 49 8.62 -14.01 4.73
CA VAL A 49 7.38 -14.24 3.97
C VAL A 49 6.50 -13.00 4.09
N TRP A 50 5.95 -12.55 2.95
CA TRP A 50 5.06 -11.40 2.88
C TRP A 50 3.60 -11.82 2.99
N SER A 51 2.81 -11.01 3.69
CA SER A 51 1.36 -11.19 3.79
C SER A 51 0.67 -9.83 3.76
N TYR A 52 -0.60 -9.81 3.35
CA TYR A 52 -1.38 -8.56 3.35
C TYR A 52 -1.72 -8.14 4.77
N VAL A 53 -1.50 -6.86 5.07
CA VAL A 53 -2.05 -6.18 6.25
C VAL A 53 -3.41 -5.63 5.90
N CYS A 54 -3.49 -4.90 4.80
CA CYS A 54 -4.74 -4.34 4.28
C CYS A 54 -4.56 -3.96 2.81
N TYR A 55 -5.67 -3.66 2.16
CA TYR A 55 -5.67 -3.03 0.85
C TYR A 55 -6.84 -2.06 0.73
N VAL A 56 -6.73 -1.12 -0.19
CA VAL A 56 -7.76 -0.12 -0.47
C VAL A 56 -8.33 -0.44 -1.85
N GLU A 57 -9.65 -0.41 -1.97
CA GLU A 57 -10.38 -0.74 -3.19
C GLU A 57 -11.27 0.41 -3.65
N ASN A 58 -11.91 0.23 -4.79
CA ASN A 58 -12.90 1.15 -5.38
C ASN A 58 -12.30 2.34 -6.11
N PHE A 59 -11.05 2.24 -6.57
CA PHE A 59 -10.46 3.28 -7.41
C PHE A 59 -11.15 3.31 -8.78
N PRO A 60 -11.50 4.51 -9.30
CA PRO A 60 -12.15 4.63 -10.61
C PRO A 60 -11.29 4.10 -11.76
N THR A 61 -9.97 4.30 -11.67
CA THR A 61 -9.00 3.84 -12.68
C THR A 61 -7.72 3.41 -11.99
N TYR A 62 -6.89 2.69 -12.72
CA TYR A 62 -5.55 2.32 -12.22
C TYR A 62 -4.69 3.56 -11.98
N ASN A 63 -4.84 4.60 -12.80
CA ASN A 63 -4.12 5.87 -12.62
C ASN A 63 -4.43 6.52 -11.28
N GLU A 64 -5.70 6.49 -10.86
CA GLU A 64 -6.08 7.03 -9.55
C GLU A 64 -5.50 6.18 -8.41
N ALA A 65 -5.42 4.87 -8.59
CA ALA A 65 -4.75 3.99 -7.63
C ALA A 65 -3.26 4.34 -7.51
N LEU A 66 -2.58 4.59 -8.62
CA LEU A 66 -1.15 4.96 -8.61
C LEU A 66 -0.91 6.28 -7.88
N LYS A 67 -1.80 7.26 -8.03
CA LYS A 67 -1.70 8.54 -7.32
C LYS A 67 -1.86 8.34 -5.80
N PHE A 68 -2.79 7.49 -5.41
CA PHE A 68 -3.01 7.12 -4.01
C PHE A 68 -1.77 6.41 -3.43
N GLU A 69 -1.23 5.45 -4.14
CA GLU A 69 -0.02 4.72 -3.75
C GLU A 69 1.16 5.67 -3.52
N TRP A 70 1.39 6.58 -4.46
CA TRP A 70 2.47 7.56 -4.37
C TRP A 70 2.36 8.40 -3.11
N ARG A 71 1.15 8.90 -2.84
CA ARG A 71 0.92 9.75 -1.66
C ARG A 71 1.07 8.98 -0.36
N TRP A 72 0.61 7.74 -0.31
CA TRP A 72 0.77 6.89 0.86
C TRP A 72 2.25 6.72 1.22
N LYS A 73 3.07 6.46 0.22
CA LYS A 73 4.53 6.37 0.41
C LYS A 73 5.12 7.69 0.88
N GLN A 74 4.69 8.81 0.31
CA GLN A 74 5.19 10.13 0.67
C GLN A 74 4.86 10.48 2.12
N ILE A 75 3.62 10.32 2.53
CA ILE A 75 3.21 10.59 3.92
C ILE A 75 3.97 9.69 4.88
N SER A 76 4.16 8.43 4.53
CA SER A 76 4.96 7.50 5.35
C SER A 76 6.38 8.01 5.57
N ARG A 77 7.01 8.54 4.53
CA ARG A 77 8.37 9.11 4.64
C ARG A 77 8.40 10.35 5.55
N ILE A 78 7.38 11.19 5.45
CA ILE A 78 7.26 12.38 6.31
C ILE A 78 7.13 11.95 7.77
N LEU A 79 6.28 10.96 8.05
CA LEU A 79 6.10 10.42 9.41
C LEU A 79 7.38 9.80 9.94
N GLN A 80 8.19 9.15 9.10
CA GLN A 80 9.47 8.59 9.51
C GLN A 80 10.39 9.66 10.10
N LYS A 81 10.38 10.85 9.51
CA LYS A 81 11.21 11.97 9.99
C LYS A 81 10.62 12.62 11.24
N LYS A 82 9.31 12.78 11.30
CA LYS A 82 8.63 13.48 12.40
C LYS A 82 8.48 12.63 13.65
N ASN A 83 8.32 11.32 13.48
CA ASN A 83 8.12 10.41 14.59
C ASN A 83 8.87 9.09 14.34
N PRO A 84 10.21 9.10 14.54
CA PRO A 84 11.04 7.92 14.25
C PRO A 84 10.78 6.74 15.19
N LYS A 85 10.00 6.94 16.26
CA LYS A 85 9.67 5.86 17.21
C LYS A 85 8.55 4.95 16.70
N LEU A 86 7.78 5.37 15.70
CA LEU A 86 6.76 4.51 15.10
C LEU A 86 7.41 3.31 14.41
N THR A 87 6.84 2.13 14.59
CA THR A 87 7.26 0.95 13.83
C THR A 87 6.90 1.16 12.34
N PRO A 88 7.53 0.43 11.42
CA PRO A 88 7.14 0.52 10.01
C PRO A 88 5.64 0.30 9.78
N ARG A 89 5.05 -0.67 10.48
CA ARG A 89 3.61 -0.95 10.39
C ARG A 89 2.77 0.23 10.89
N GLU A 90 3.08 0.76 12.07
CA GLU A 90 2.36 1.89 12.65
C GLU A 90 2.42 3.12 11.74
N LYS A 91 3.59 3.38 11.18
CA LYS A 91 3.81 4.49 10.26
C LYS A 91 2.92 4.37 9.02
N ARG A 92 2.83 3.18 8.42
CA ARG A 92 2.00 2.93 7.24
C ARG A 92 0.52 3.11 7.55
N LEU A 93 0.06 2.61 8.70
CA LEU A 93 -1.35 2.72 9.10
C LEU A 93 -1.72 4.16 9.44
N GLU A 94 -0.86 4.90 10.13
CA GLU A 94 -1.08 6.32 10.41
C GLU A 94 -1.10 7.14 9.11
N ALA A 95 -0.18 6.86 8.21
CA ALA A 95 -0.14 7.51 6.89
C ALA A 95 -1.43 7.28 6.10
N LEU A 96 -1.96 6.05 6.13
CA LEU A 96 -3.22 5.73 5.45
C LEU A 96 -4.38 6.54 6.02
N LYS A 97 -4.46 6.64 7.35
CA LYS A 97 -5.48 7.44 8.02
C LYS A 97 -5.43 8.90 7.57
N MET A 98 -4.23 9.48 7.58
CA MET A 98 -4.03 10.87 7.14
C MET A 98 -4.41 11.06 5.68
N LEU A 99 -4.04 10.11 4.82
CA LEU A 99 -4.34 10.15 3.40
C LEU A 99 -5.84 10.13 3.12
N LEU A 100 -6.59 9.31 3.86
CA LEU A 100 -8.04 9.22 3.71
C LEU A 100 -8.78 10.44 4.27
N GLU A 101 -8.14 11.24 5.12
CA GLU A 101 -8.70 12.49 5.63
C GLU A 101 -8.52 13.66 4.66
N LEU A 102 -7.68 13.52 3.63
CA LEU A 102 -7.55 14.50 2.57
C LEU A 102 -8.79 14.44 1.64
N ASP A 103 -9.01 15.49 0.87
CA ASP A 103 -10.09 15.50 -0.15
C ASP A 103 -9.73 14.65 -1.36
N LYS A 104 -8.44 14.55 -1.66
CA LYS A 104 -7.87 13.79 -2.76
C LYS A 104 -6.39 13.49 -2.46
N PRO A 105 -5.82 12.44 -3.05
CA PRO A 105 -4.44 12.07 -2.72
C PRO A 105 -3.39 13.05 -3.24
N THR A 106 -3.60 13.63 -4.43
CA THR A 106 -2.65 14.57 -5.05
C THR A 106 -3.42 15.70 -5.71
N SER A 107 -2.73 16.78 -6.07
CA SER A 107 -3.35 17.96 -6.70
C SER A 107 -4.06 17.64 -8.01
N LYS A 108 -3.60 16.63 -8.75
CA LYS A 108 -4.17 16.23 -10.04
C LYS A 108 -5.09 15.00 -9.94
N ALA A 109 -5.36 14.53 -8.75
CA ALA A 109 -6.22 13.37 -8.55
C ALA A 109 -7.69 13.77 -8.50
N MET A 110 -8.56 12.79 -8.74
CA MET A 110 -9.99 12.94 -8.56
C MET A 110 -10.31 13.06 -7.06
N LEU A 111 -11.28 13.92 -6.73
CA LEU A 111 -11.79 14.00 -5.35
C LEU A 111 -12.42 12.66 -4.95
N TYR A 112 -12.20 12.23 -3.71
CA TYR A 112 -12.87 11.01 -3.21
C TYR A 112 -14.39 11.14 -3.28
N SER A 113 -14.91 12.36 -3.07
CA SER A 113 -16.36 12.62 -3.13
C SER A 113 -16.94 12.39 -4.53
N ASP A 114 -16.11 12.42 -5.58
CA ASP A 114 -16.52 12.16 -6.96
C ASP A 114 -16.48 10.67 -7.34
N TYR A 115 -15.97 9.81 -6.45
CA TYR A 115 -15.98 8.36 -6.68
C TYR A 115 -17.42 7.85 -6.59
N ILE A 116 -17.80 6.94 -7.49
CA ILE A 116 -19.11 6.29 -7.46
C ILE A 116 -19.23 5.50 -6.15
N ILE A 117 -18.18 4.74 -5.81
CA ILE A 117 -18.08 4.03 -4.53
C ILE A 117 -16.81 4.55 -3.86
N LYS A 118 -16.94 5.03 -2.62
CA LYS A 118 -15.82 5.62 -1.88
C LYS A 118 -14.69 4.60 -1.67
N PRO A 119 -13.44 5.08 -1.51
CA PRO A 119 -12.34 4.21 -1.14
C PRO A 119 -12.70 3.43 0.13
N ASN A 120 -12.46 2.13 0.10
CA ASN A 120 -12.74 1.25 1.22
C ASN A 120 -11.50 0.47 1.60
N VAL A 121 -11.16 0.46 2.89
CA VAL A 121 -10.02 -0.28 3.41
C VAL A 121 -10.49 -1.66 3.86
N VAL A 122 -9.87 -2.70 3.33
CA VAL A 122 -10.15 -4.09 3.72
C VAL A 122 -8.94 -4.60 4.49
N TYR A 123 -9.14 -4.94 5.75
CA TYR A 123 -8.08 -5.46 6.62
C TYR A 123 -8.06 -6.98 6.55
N ASN A 124 -6.86 -7.53 6.58
CA ASN A 124 -6.67 -8.98 6.69
C ASN A 124 -6.59 -9.32 8.19
N ASN A 125 -7.57 -10.03 8.64
CA ASN A 125 -7.66 -10.46 10.05
C ASN A 125 -7.09 -11.86 10.23
#